data_54f72c170b24901b3267e7679ff6db38
#
_entry.id   54f72c170b24901b3267e7679ff6db38
#
_cell.length_a   1.000
_cell.length_b   1.000
_cell.length_c   1.000
_cell.angle_alpha   90.00
_cell.angle_beta   90.00
_cell.angle_gamma   90.00
#
_symmetry.space_group_name_H-M   'P 1'
#
loop_
_entity.id
_entity.type
_entity.pdbx_description
1 polymer ?
#
loop_
_entity_poly.entity_id
_entity_poly.type
_entity_poly.pdbx_seq_one_letter_code
_entity_poly.pdbx_strand_id
1 'polypeptide(L)'
;MYKEKLETATQLYKQYHQQYNAVAFARLIDLLFAIVIGYKAINESSWLWGFLAVLMIVLFFLLIGKHKQIAVKRRIAKAKIAINEREIAFIEQGVYPADNGKDFEPAQHPYAYDLDVLGEKSLFHYLNRTHTYLGRKRLAEQLLYPEGTAILAHQEAIKALTPQLAWRQTFMAHAEQIDDSPSFYDRLQQWAVTPTPPMGKFMRVFTVISPIVFTLSAIIGYIYDYEVLKSIAKLLLTINLSVFFFYISKINKEKLGFERTYAMLYAFKSCISLIEERFPDKKLQASKPIAQLSRLLDDLDNVSNILVSIPLNAFSFYHLHRYSALQTWKATYSKEVLPWLETVADTEVLCSFANFAYNYPQFVYPTLNNSYRVSFEAVGHPLIAEKERITNDIVLDEAHFVLLTGSNMSGKSTFLRTLGINMLLTQLGLPVCAKKADVHPLPLLVSMRLSDSLSDGKSYFFAEINRIEQIMAALKRERCMVLLDEILRGTNSEDKQYGTIKIIERLLSLQAIGIVATHDIEVCRLSKQYPDRLVNKCFESDISQGVLHFDYKLREGICQNRNATFLMRERGIIA
;
A
#
# COMPACT_ATOMS: atom_id res chain seq x y z
N MET A 1 -10.60 -22.32 5.01
CA MET A 1 -9.74 -21.94 3.88
C MET A 1 -8.42 -21.27 4.33
N TYR A 2 -8.40 -20.14 5.07
CA TYR A 2 -7.14 -19.59 5.64
C TYR A 2 -6.46 -20.56 6.61
N LYS A 3 -7.19 -21.32 7.43
CA LYS A 3 -6.63 -22.35 8.33
C LYS A 3 -5.88 -23.44 7.56
N GLU A 4 -6.42 -23.91 6.46
CA GLU A 4 -5.76 -24.89 5.57
C GLU A 4 -4.47 -24.32 4.94
N LYS A 5 -4.50 -23.05 4.50
CA LYS A 5 -3.30 -22.36 3.99
C LYS A 5 -2.25 -22.13 5.07
N LEU A 6 -2.67 -21.87 6.30
CA LEU A 6 -1.79 -21.75 7.46
C LEU A 6 -1.08 -23.09 7.75
N GLU A 7 -1.79 -24.21 7.75
CA GLU A 7 -1.21 -25.53 7.92
C GLU A 7 -0.18 -25.86 6.83
N THR A 8 -0.55 -25.62 5.56
CA THR A 8 0.36 -25.81 4.42
C THR A 8 1.63 -24.95 4.55
N ALA A 9 1.48 -23.67 4.87
CA ALA A 9 2.61 -22.75 5.05
C ALA A 9 3.50 -23.19 6.24
N THR A 10 2.92 -23.68 7.32
CA THR A 10 3.63 -24.18 8.50
C THR A 10 4.44 -25.43 8.19
N GLN A 11 3.88 -26.36 7.41
CA GLN A 11 4.61 -27.56 6.95
C GLN A 11 5.81 -27.18 6.06
N LEU A 12 5.60 -26.27 5.09
CA LEU A 12 6.68 -25.77 4.23
C LEU A 12 7.76 -25.05 5.03
N TYR A 13 7.39 -24.25 6.02
CA TYR A 13 8.35 -23.57 6.90
C TYR A 13 9.21 -24.58 7.67
N LYS A 14 8.61 -25.63 8.27
CA LYS A 14 9.33 -26.69 8.98
C LYS A 14 10.31 -27.39 8.05
N GLN A 15 9.89 -27.74 6.84
CA GLN A 15 10.75 -28.38 5.83
C GLN A 15 11.94 -27.48 5.45
N TYR A 16 11.71 -26.20 5.13
CA TYR A 16 12.79 -25.29 4.79
C TYR A 16 13.69 -24.97 5.98
N HIS A 17 13.16 -24.97 7.19
CA HIS A 17 13.95 -24.79 8.41
C HIS A 17 14.92 -25.96 8.63
N GLN A 18 14.46 -27.19 8.44
CA GLN A 18 15.31 -28.38 8.50
C GLN A 18 16.40 -28.35 7.41
N GLN A 19 16.03 -28.04 6.16
CA GLN A 19 17.00 -27.91 5.06
C GLN A 19 18.04 -26.82 5.33
N TYR A 20 17.61 -25.68 5.89
CA TYR A 20 18.48 -24.57 6.25
C TYR A 20 19.54 -25.01 7.26
N ASN A 21 19.13 -25.70 8.33
CA ASN A 21 20.04 -26.20 9.36
C ASN A 21 20.97 -27.29 8.81
N ALA A 22 20.48 -28.20 7.97
CA ALA A 22 21.29 -29.25 7.34
C ALA A 22 22.40 -28.68 6.45
N VAL A 23 22.07 -27.65 5.62
CA VAL A 23 23.08 -26.99 4.77
C VAL A 23 24.05 -26.16 5.62
N ALA A 24 23.60 -25.52 6.71
CA ALA A 24 24.48 -24.81 7.63
C ALA A 24 25.51 -25.76 8.26
N PHE A 25 25.07 -26.95 8.71
CA PHE A 25 25.94 -27.98 9.26
C PHE A 25 26.91 -28.54 8.21
N ALA A 26 26.43 -28.84 6.99
CA ALA A 26 27.27 -29.29 5.89
C ALA A 26 28.38 -28.26 5.55
N ARG A 27 28.10 -26.96 5.58
CA ARG A 27 29.09 -25.90 5.40
C ARG A 27 30.16 -25.88 6.50
N LEU A 28 29.75 -26.11 7.75
CA LEU A 28 30.70 -26.15 8.86
C LEU A 28 31.67 -27.35 8.70
N ILE A 29 31.14 -28.51 8.35
CA ILE A 29 31.95 -29.71 8.07
C ILE A 29 32.90 -29.46 6.89
N ASP A 30 32.39 -28.94 5.78
CA ASP A 30 33.18 -28.61 4.59
C ASP A 30 34.34 -27.66 4.91
N LEU A 31 34.08 -26.62 5.70
CA LEU A 31 35.10 -25.66 6.13
C LEU A 31 36.20 -26.36 6.98
N LEU A 32 35.81 -27.24 7.92
CA LEU A 32 36.78 -27.97 8.74
C LEU A 32 37.64 -28.92 7.85
N PHE A 33 37.03 -29.60 6.90
CA PHE A 33 37.78 -30.43 5.94
C PHE A 33 38.70 -29.59 5.06
N ALA A 34 38.25 -28.44 4.56
CA ALA A 34 39.04 -27.53 3.76
C ALA A 34 40.32 -27.05 4.51
N ILE A 35 40.19 -26.75 5.80
CA ILE A 35 41.34 -26.36 6.66
C ILE A 35 42.32 -27.55 6.82
N VAL A 36 41.84 -28.74 7.14
CA VAL A 36 42.70 -29.94 7.32
C VAL A 36 43.40 -30.32 6.02
N ILE A 37 42.69 -30.31 4.89
CA ILE A 37 43.24 -30.63 3.56
C ILE A 37 44.24 -29.55 3.15
N GLY A 38 43.94 -28.27 3.38
CA GLY A 38 44.83 -27.14 3.11
C GLY A 38 46.15 -27.25 3.92
N TYR A 39 46.05 -27.62 5.21
CA TYR A 39 47.23 -27.85 6.02
C TYR A 39 48.11 -29.00 5.48
N LYS A 40 47.49 -30.13 5.08
CA LYS A 40 48.22 -31.25 4.42
C LYS A 40 48.83 -30.85 3.09
N ALA A 41 48.15 -30.04 2.27
CA ALA A 41 48.67 -29.56 1.00
C ALA A 41 49.96 -28.75 1.18
N ILE A 42 50.04 -27.96 2.24
CA ILE A 42 51.24 -27.16 2.55
C ILE A 42 52.37 -28.04 3.06
N ASN A 43 52.09 -28.93 4.03
CA ASN A 43 53.12 -29.74 4.68
C ASN A 43 53.69 -30.85 3.77
N GLU A 44 52.85 -31.48 2.97
CA GLU A 44 53.27 -32.61 2.10
C GLU A 44 53.66 -32.13 0.70
N SER A 45 53.55 -30.84 0.39
CA SER A 45 53.81 -30.20 -0.93
C SER A 45 53.21 -30.98 -2.11
N SER A 46 52.06 -31.61 -1.86
CA SER A 46 51.39 -32.52 -2.83
C SER A 46 50.33 -31.74 -3.64
N TRP A 47 50.47 -31.82 -4.96
CA TRP A 47 49.47 -31.18 -5.87
C TRP A 47 48.07 -31.76 -5.69
N LEU A 48 47.94 -33.03 -5.30
CA LEU A 48 46.64 -33.69 -5.09
C LEU A 48 45.89 -33.07 -3.90
N TRP A 49 46.58 -32.85 -2.77
CA TRP A 49 45.97 -32.15 -1.62
C TRP A 49 45.63 -30.71 -1.94
N GLY A 50 46.45 -30.03 -2.75
CA GLY A 50 46.14 -28.69 -3.25
C GLY A 50 44.86 -28.65 -4.11
N PHE A 51 44.71 -29.60 -5.02
CA PHE A 51 43.51 -29.72 -5.86
C PHE A 51 42.26 -30.01 -5.00
N LEU A 52 42.35 -30.92 -4.03
CA LEU A 52 41.25 -31.21 -3.10
C LEU A 52 40.86 -30.00 -2.26
N ALA A 53 41.84 -29.22 -1.79
CA ALA A 53 41.56 -27.96 -1.03
C ALA A 53 40.77 -26.96 -1.89
N VAL A 54 41.15 -26.78 -3.16
CA VAL A 54 40.41 -25.91 -4.11
C VAL A 54 38.99 -26.44 -4.32
N LEU A 55 38.81 -27.75 -4.47
CA LEU A 55 37.49 -28.36 -4.63
C LEU A 55 36.58 -28.12 -3.40
N MET A 56 37.10 -28.21 -2.17
CA MET A 56 36.38 -27.89 -0.94
C MET A 56 35.99 -26.39 -0.91
N ILE A 57 36.90 -25.51 -1.28
CA ILE A 57 36.58 -24.07 -1.36
C ILE A 57 35.43 -23.81 -2.36
N VAL A 58 35.47 -24.43 -3.54
CA VAL A 58 34.40 -24.33 -4.53
C VAL A 58 33.08 -24.85 -3.96
N LEU A 59 33.09 -26.03 -3.29
CA LEU A 59 31.92 -26.61 -2.65
C LEU A 59 31.35 -25.68 -1.57
N PHE A 60 32.22 -25.07 -0.75
CA PHE A 60 31.82 -24.07 0.26
C PHE A 60 31.01 -22.91 -0.34
N PHE A 61 31.49 -22.34 -1.46
CA PHE A 61 30.77 -21.26 -2.14
C PHE A 61 29.43 -21.73 -2.75
N LEU A 62 29.36 -22.95 -3.29
CA LEU A 62 28.11 -23.52 -3.79
C LEU A 62 27.10 -23.73 -2.63
N LEU A 63 27.56 -24.20 -1.48
CA LEU A 63 26.73 -24.36 -0.28
C LEU A 63 26.24 -23.01 0.26
N ILE A 64 27.06 -21.95 0.18
CA ILE A 64 26.63 -20.57 0.52
C ILE A 64 25.46 -20.15 -0.39
N GLY A 65 25.58 -20.36 -1.70
CA GLY A 65 24.52 -20.04 -2.66
C GLY A 65 23.22 -20.78 -2.34
N LYS A 66 23.30 -22.09 -2.09
CA LYS A 66 22.15 -22.92 -1.73
C LYS A 66 21.52 -22.51 -0.40
N HIS A 67 22.35 -22.19 0.60
CA HIS A 67 21.88 -21.70 1.90
C HIS A 67 21.11 -20.39 1.80
N LYS A 68 21.60 -19.41 0.99
CA LYS A 68 20.88 -18.16 0.71
C LYS A 68 19.52 -18.42 0.04
N GLN A 69 19.44 -19.34 -0.93
CA GLN A 69 18.17 -19.68 -1.59
C GLN A 69 17.15 -20.29 -0.62
N ILE A 70 17.59 -21.21 0.25
CA ILE A 70 16.72 -21.84 1.26
C ILE A 70 16.28 -20.80 2.30
N ALA A 71 17.16 -19.87 2.69
CA ALA A 71 16.83 -18.78 3.61
C ALA A 71 15.69 -17.90 3.08
N VAL A 72 15.69 -17.58 1.77
CA VAL A 72 14.60 -16.84 1.13
C VAL A 72 13.29 -17.64 1.19
N LYS A 73 13.31 -18.92 0.76
CA LYS A 73 12.11 -19.78 0.80
C LYS A 73 11.53 -19.91 2.22
N ARG A 74 12.40 -20.04 3.23
CA ARG A 74 11.99 -20.09 4.64
C ARG A 74 11.33 -18.79 5.09
N ARG A 75 11.89 -17.61 4.71
CA ARG A 75 11.30 -16.30 5.03
C ARG A 75 9.93 -16.13 4.39
N ILE A 76 9.78 -16.47 3.11
CA ILE A 76 8.49 -16.42 2.41
C ILE A 76 7.45 -17.35 3.05
N ALA A 77 7.83 -18.58 3.44
CA ALA A 77 6.93 -19.47 4.17
C ALA A 77 6.50 -18.88 5.52
N LYS A 78 7.43 -18.24 6.26
CA LYS A 78 7.12 -17.54 7.51
C LYS A 78 6.17 -16.36 7.30
N ALA A 79 6.37 -15.57 6.25
CA ALA A 79 5.48 -14.46 5.90
C ALA A 79 4.06 -14.97 5.56
N LYS A 80 3.95 -16.08 4.82
CA LYS A 80 2.63 -16.70 4.56
C LYS A 80 1.92 -17.19 5.82
N ILE A 81 2.64 -17.68 6.81
CA ILE A 81 2.08 -18.02 8.13
C ILE A 81 1.47 -16.75 8.74
N ALA A 82 2.26 -15.68 8.85
CA ALA A 82 1.82 -14.43 9.45
C ALA A 82 0.64 -13.79 8.70
N ILE A 83 0.60 -13.86 7.37
CA ILE A 83 -0.52 -13.39 6.56
C ILE A 83 -1.80 -14.15 6.91
N ASN A 84 -1.76 -15.49 6.99
CA ASN A 84 -2.94 -16.29 7.31
C ASN A 84 -3.38 -16.12 8.76
N GLU A 85 -2.47 -16.00 9.71
CA GLU A 85 -2.79 -15.72 11.12
C GLU A 85 -3.49 -14.36 11.27
N ARG A 86 -3.00 -13.31 10.58
CA ARG A 86 -3.63 -11.98 10.57
C ARG A 86 -5.04 -12.02 9.98
N GLU A 87 -5.26 -12.72 8.87
CA GLU A 87 -6.61 -12.83 8.29
C GLU A 87 -7.58 -13.61 9.18
N ILE A 88 -7.12 -14.68 9.83
CA ILE A 88 -7.93 -15.44 10.80
C ILE A 88 -8.31 -14.54 11.99
N ALA A 89 -7.35 -13.82 12.55
CA ALA A 89 -7.57 -12.92 13.66
C ALA A 89 -8.54 -11.77 13.28
N PHE A 90 -8.42 -11.24 12.07
CA PHE A 90 -9.31 -10.21 11.55
C PHE A 90 -10.75 -10.72 11.40
N ILE A 91 -10.95 -11.89 10.78
CA ILE A 91 -12.30 -12.42 10.51
C ILE A 91 -12.97 -12.95 11.78
N GLU A 92 -12.23 -13.68 12.64
CA GLU A 92 -12.81 -14.38 13.79
C GLU A 92 -12.84 -13.50 15.06
N GLN A 93 -11.91 -12.57 15.21
CA GLN A 93 -11.72 -11.79 16.43
C GLN A 93 -11.87 -10.27 16.22
N GLY A 94 -12.02 -9.80 14.99
CA GLY A 94 -12.10 -8.37 14.68
C GLY A 94 -10.79 -7.60 14.92
N VAL A 95 -9.63 -8.28 14.89
CA VAL A 95 -8.32 -7.65 15.07
C VAL A 95 -7.88 -7.01 13.76
N TYR A 96 -7.84 -5.69 13.75
CA TYR A 96 -7.42 -4.92 12.58
C TYR A 96 -5.90 -5.00 12.34
N PRO A 97 -5.42 -4.77 11.09
CA PRO A 97 -4.01 -4.56 10.79
C PRO A 97 -3.39 -3.45 11.67
N ALA A 98 -2.07 -3.44 11.81
CA ALA A 98 -1.41 -2.44 12.66
C ALA A 98 -1.46 -1.01 12.09
N ASP A 99 -1.52 -0.87 10.76
CA ASP A 99 -1.48 0.43 10.09
C ASP A 99 -2.88 0.87 9.66
N ASN A 100 -3.30 2.01 10.20
CA ASN A 100 -4.62 2.60 9.99
C ASN A 100 -4.63 3.77 9.00
N GLY A 101 -3.50 4.12 8.39
CA GLY A 101 -3.39 5.18 7.37
C GLY A 101 -3.54 6.62 7.89
N LYS A 102 -3.54 6.85 9.21
CA LYS A 102 -3.74 8.19 9.78
C LYS A 102 -2.69 9.20 9.30
N ASP A 103 -1.46 8.74 9.00
CA ASP A 103 -0.38 9.59 8.50
C ASP A 103 -0.68 10.24 7.13
N PHE A 104 -1.66 9.71 6.41
CA PHE A 104 -2.11 10.21 5.11
C PHE A 104 -3.39 11.06 5.21
N GLU A 105 -3.89 11.35 6.42
CA GLU A 105 -5.13 12.09 6.60
C GLU A 105 -4.94 13.57 6.22
N PRO A 106 -5.70 14.08 5.21
CA PRO A 106 -5.61 15.47 4.82
C PRO A 106 -6.33 16.37 5.83
N ALA A 107 -5.82 17.58 6.05
CA ALA A 107 -6.43 18.55 6.96
C ALA A 107 -7.86 18.94 6.54
N GLN A 108 -8.17 18.92 5.25
CA GLN A 108 -9.50 19.17 4.69
C GLN A 108 -9.75 18.23 3.52
N HIS A 109 -10.93 17.61 3.51
CA HIS A 109 -11.34 16.69 2.44
C HIS A 109 -12.87 16.63 2.32
N PRO A 110 -13.44 16.45 1.11
CA PRO A 110 -14.90 16.43 0.89
C PRO A 110 -15.68 15.39 1.69
N TYR A 111 -15.08 14.31 2.17
CA TYR A 111 -15.78 13.24 2.88
C TYR A 111 -14.90 12.39 3.83
N ALA A 112 -13.57 12.52 3.78
CA ALA A 112 -12.70 11.54 4.45
C ALA A 112 -12.92 11.45 5.96
N TYR A 113 -13.04 12.59 6.63
CA TYR A 113 -13.28 12.68 8.07
C TYR A 113 -14.70 12.22 8.45
N ASP A 114 -15.71 12.64 7.68
CA ASP A 114 -17.12 12.32 7.96
C ASP A 114 -17.45 10.85 7.78
N LEU A 115 -16.79 10.18 6.82
CA LEU A 115 -17.00 8.77 6.51
C LEU A 115 -16.01 7.82 7.22
N ASP A 116 -15.13 8.33 8.09
CA ASP A 116 -14.09 7.52 8.72
C ASP A 116 -13.26 6.75 7.68
N VAL A 117 -12.75 7.44 6.65
CA VAL A 117 -11.99 6.81 5.57
C VAL A 117 -10.60 6.40 6.02
N LEU A 118 -9.92 7.23 6.83
CA LEU A 118 -8.58 6.98 7.38
C LEU A 118 -8.64 7.00 8.92
N GLY A 119 -7.66 6.39 9.56
CA GLY A 119 -7.58 6.32 11.01
C GLY A 119 -8.07 4.99 11.58
N GLU A 120 -8.27 4.95 12.89
CA GLU A 120 -8.62 3.72 13.60
C GLU A 120 -10.03 3.23 13.27
N LYS A 121 -10.17 1.91 12.99
CA LYS A 121 -11.43 1.27 12.58
C LYS A 121 -12.06 1.90 11.32
N SER A 122 -11.26 2.58 10.52
CA SER A 122 -11.66 3.24 9.28
C SER A 122 -11.79 2.25 8.12
N LEU A 123 -12.25 2.76 6.96
CA LEU A 123 -12.29 1.98 5.73
C LEU A 123 -10.87 1.56 5.28
N PHE A 124 -9.88 2.46 5.37
CA PHE A 124 -8.48 2.12 5.11
C PHE A 124 -8.02 0.97 6.00
N HIS A 125 -8.23 1.09 7.31
CA HIS A 125 -7.81 0.08 8.28
C HIS A 125 -8.44 -1.29 8.02
N TYR A 126 -9.66 -1.30 7.50
CA TYR A 126 -10.39 -2.50 7.12
C TYR A 126 -9.87 -3.15 5.83
N LEU A 127 -9.51 -2.35 4.83
CA LEU A 127 -9.05 -2.80 3.51
C LEU A 127 -7.55 -3.10 3.47
N ASN A 128 -6.75 -2.43 4.30
CA ASN A 128 -5.30 -2.42 4.19
C ASN A 128 -4.69 -3.82 4.36
N ARG A 129 -4.04 -4.29 3.31
CA ARG A 129 -3.17 -5.48 3.30
C ARG A 129 -1.82 -5.16 2.63
N THR A 130 -1.53 -3.88 2.41
CA THR A 130 -0.27 -3.44 1.81
C THR A 130 0.87 -3.53 2.82
N HIS A 131 2.10 -3.68 2.33
CA HIS A 131 3.29 -3.81 3.16
C HIS A 131 4.28 -2.67 2.89
N THR A 132 4.40 -2.22 1.63
CA THR A 132 5.31 -1.14 1.27
C THR A 132 4.74 0.23 1.63
N TYR A 133 5.62 1.21 1.86
CA TYR A 133 5.20 2.60 2.05
C TYR A 133 4.43 3.13 0.83
N LEU A 134 4.91 2.84 -0.40
CA LEU A 134 4.19 3.25 -1.62
C LEU A 134 2.83 2.58 -1.73
N GLY A 135 2.70 1.30 -1.35
CA GLY A 135 1.42 0.59 -1.36
C GLY A 135 0.42 1.21 -0.39
N ARG A 136 0.85 1.54 0.84
CA ARG A 136 0.02 2.25 1.83
C ARG A 136 -0.42 3.63 1.33
N LYS A 137 0.54 4.40 0.82
CA LYS A 137 0.27 5.72 0.24
C LYS A 137 -0.71 5.63 -0.92
N ARG A 138 -0.51 4.69 -1.84
CA ARG A 138 -1.39 4.49 -3.00
C ARG A 138 -2.81 4.06 -2.60
N LEU A 139 -2.94 3.20 -1.58
CA LEU A 139 -4.25 2.84 -1.04
C LEU A 139 -4.96 4.07 -0.45
N ALA A 140 -4.27 4.89 0.34
CA ALA A 140 -4.83 6.12 0.88
C ALA A 140 -5.24 7.11 -0.24
N GLU A 141 -4.39 7.29 -1.25
CA GLU A 141 -4.67 8.15 -2.41
C GLU A 141 -5.92 7.68 -3.17
N GLN A 142 -6.08 6.38 -3.42
CA GLN A 142 -7.27 5.86 -4.10
C GLN A 142 -8.54 6.02 -3.27
N LEU A 143 -8.46 5.89 -1.95
CA LEU A 143 -9.59 6.10 -1.04
C LEU A 143 -9.99 7.59 -0.94
N LEU A 144 -9.01 8.49 -1.05
CA LEU A 144 -9.25 9.93 -0.99
C LEU A 144 -9.67 10.50 -2.36
N TYR A 145 -9.07 10.01 -3.44
CA TYR A 145 -9.24 10.55 -4.79
C TYR A 145 -9.49 9.41 -5.79
N PRO A 146 -10.67 8.75 -5.73
CA PRO A 146 -10.99 7.64 -6.62
C PRO A 146 -11.08 8.09 -8.09
N GLU A 147 -10.42 7.33 -8.97
CA GLU A 147 -10.45 7.59 -10.41
C GLU A 147 -11.75 7.04 -11.03
N GLY A 148 -12.78 7.89 -11.13
CA GLY A 148 -14.12 7.51 -11.59
C GLY A 148 -14.20 7.00 -13.05
N THR A 149 -13.15 7.16 -13.85
CA THR A 149 -13.14 6.78 -15.27
C THR A 149 -12.81 5.30 -15.51
N ALA A 150 -12.22 4.60 -14.56
CA ALA A 150 -11.70 3.24 -14.71
C ALA A 150 -12.45 2.18 -13.89
N ILE A 151 -13.62 2.50 -13.33
CA ILE A 151 -14.34 1.63 -12.37
C ILE A 151 -14.56 0.21 -12.92
N LEU A 152 -15.06 0.07 -14.16
CA LEU A 152 -15.32 -1.25 -14.76
C LEU A 152 -14.02 -2.05 -14.95
N ALA A 153 -12.95 -1.40 -15.38
CA ALA A 153 -11.65 -2.05 -15.52
C ALA A 153 -11.11 -2.52 -14.16
N HIS A 154 -11.28 -1.72 -13.10
CA HIS A 154 -10.94 -2.11 -11.74
C HIS A 154 -11.81 -3.29 -11.26
N GLN A 155 -13.12 -3.27 -11.49
CA GLN A 155 -14.01 -4.40 -11.16
C GLN A 155 -13.52 -5.70 -11.80
N GLU A 156 -13.20 -5.68 -13.09
CA GLU A 156 -12.73 -6.87 -13.80
C GLU A 156 -11.36 -7.35 -13.27
N ALA A 157 -10.45 -6.44 -12.99
CA ALA A 157 -9.15 -6.77 -12.41
C ALA A 157 -9.30 -7.40 -11.01
N ILE A 158 -10.17 -6.84 -10.17
CA ILE A 158 -10.46 -7.36 -8.83
C ILE A 158 -11.11 -8.75 -8.93
N LYS A 159 -12.14 -8.92 -9.78
CA LYS A 159 -12.82 -10.19 -10.01
C LYS A 159 -11.84 -11.28 -10.47
N ALA A 160 -10.94 -10.94 -11.41
CA ALA A 160 -9.94 -11.86 -11.94
C ALA A 160 -8.91 -12.30 -10.86
N LEU A 161 -8.61 -11.42 -9.91
CA LEU A 161 -7.60 -11.68 -8.88
C LEU A 161 -8.21 -12.28 -7.60
N THR A 162 -9.50 -12.09 -7.35
CA THR A 162 -10.20 -12.60 -6.16
C THR A 162 -10.00 -14.10 -5.92
N PRO A 163 -10.20 -15.01 -6.89
CA PRO A 163 -10.01 -16.45 -6.68
C PRO A 163 -8.54 -16.86 -6.56
N GLN A 164 -7.58 -15.99 -6.88
CA GLN A 164 -6.15 -16.28 -6.95
C GLN A 164 -5.44 -16.13 -5.59
N LEU A 165 -6.01 -16.68 -4.51
CA LEU A 165 -5.51 -16.51 -3.14
C LEU A 165 -4.02 -16.91 -2.99
N ALA A 166 -3.61 -18.03 -3.58
CA ALA A 166 -2.23 -18.51 -3.47
C ALA A 166 -1.22 -17.56 -4.14
N TRP A 167 -1.58 -16.97 -5.28
CA TRP A 167 -0.75 -15.97 -5.96
C TRP A 167 -0.67 -14.68 -5.14
N ARG A 168 -1.82 -14.15 -4.66
CA ARG A 168 -1.88 -12.95 -3.82
C ARG A 168 -1.03 -13.10 -2.57
N GLN A 169 -1.15 -14.24 -1.85
CA GLN A 169 -0.34 -14.51 -0.67
C GLN A 169 1.16 -14.63 -0.98
N THR A 170 1.52 -15.16 -2.16
CA THR A 170 2.93 -15.23 -2.57
C THR A 170 3.49 -13.85 -2.86
N PHE A 171 2.73 -13.04 -3.59
CA PHE A 171 3.08 -11.65 -3.89
C PHE A 171 3.25 -10.83 -2.60
N MET A 172 2.26 -10.86 -1.71
CA MET A 172 2.29 -10.15 -0.43
C MET A 172 3.42 -10.64 0.49
N ALA A 173 3.74 -11.94 0.49
CA ALA A 173 4.86 -12.48 1.24
C ALA A 173 6.23 -11.97 0.73
N HIS A 174 6.35 -11.66 -0.56
CA HIS A 174 7.52 -10.96 -1.10
C HIS A 174 7.51 -9.48 -0.76
N ALA A 175 6.36 -8.81 -0.85
CA ALA A 175 6.21 -7.41 -0.47
C ALA A 175 6.54 -7.17 1.02
N GLU A 176 6.17 -8.08 1.92
CA GLU A 176 6.52 -8.03 3.36
C GLU A 176 8.03 -8.09 3.63
N GLN A 177 8.86 -8.47 2.65
CA GLN A 177 10.32 -8.42 2.78
C GLN A 177 10.91 -7.05 2.39
N ILE A 178 10.09 -6.13 1.92
CA ILE A 178 10.49 -4.78 1.53
C ILE A 178 10.40 -3.91 2.79
N ASP A 179 11.55 -3.49 3.28
CA ASP A 179 11.69 -2.59 4.43
C ASP A 179 12.00 -1.18 3.91
N ASP A 180 10.98 -0.54 3.37
CA ASP A 180 11.06 0.76 2.74
C ASP A 180 10.57 1.90 3.65
N SER A 181 10.89 3.12 3.23
CA SER A 181 10.52 4.34 3.97
C SER A 181 10.36 5.53 3.01
N PRO A 182 9.65 6.61 3.41
CA PRO A 182 9.59 7.83 2.61
C PRO A 182 10.96 8.33 2.19
N SER A 183 11.93 8.33 3.11
CA SER A 183 13.29 8.80 2.86
C SER A 183 14.06 7.94 1.86
N PHE A 184 13.71 6.67 1.69
CA PHE A 184 14.27 5.82 0.65
C PHE A 184 13.84 6.32 -0.74
N TYR A 185 12.56 6.61 -0.92
CA TYR A 185 12.03 7.08 -2.20
C TYR A 185 12.54 8.47 -2.58
N ASP A 186 12.65 9.38 -1.61
CA ASP A 186 13.22 10.70 -1.82
C ASP A 186 14.68 10.61 -2.30
N ARG A 187 15.50 9.77 -1.66
CA ARG A 187 16.89 9.54 -2.07
C ARG A 187 16.97 8.82 -3.42
N LEU A 188 16.13 7.83 -3.65
CA LEU A 188 16.09 7.12 -4.94
C LEU A 188 15.72 8.08 -6.07
N GLN A 189 14.76 8.96 -5.85
CA GLN A 189 14.38 9.99 -6.81
C GLN A 189 15.52 10.97 -7.08
N GLN A 190 16.16 11.50 -6.03
CA GLN A 190 17.32 12.38 -6.17
C GLN A 190 18.47 11.68 -6.88
N TRP A 191 18.76 10.43 -6.52
CA TRP A 191 19.78 9.62 -7.16
C TRP A 191 19.46 9.39 -8.65
N ALA A 192 18.21 9.10 -9.00
CA ALA A 192 17.78 8.83 -10.36
C ALA A 192 17.93 10.05 -11.29
N VAL A 193 17.63 11.26 -10.78
CA VAL A 193 17.73 12.51 -11.56
C VAL A 193 19.15 13.12 -11.57
N THR A 194 20.02 12.71 -10.63
CA THR A 194 21.38 13.23 -10.56
C THR A 194 22.23 12.67 -11.70
N PRO A 195 22.74 13.50 -12.64
CA PRO A 195 23.56 13.00 -13.74
C PRO A 195 24.87 12.43 -13.24
N THR A 196 25.24 11.26 -13.71
CA THR A 196 26.54 10.65 -13.44
C THR A 196 27.28 10.51 -14.76
N PRO A 197 28.34 11.31 -15.01
CA PRO A 197 29.07 11.25 -16.25
C PRO A 197 29.72 9.87 -16.42
N PRO A 198 29.64 9.26 -17.61
CA PRO A 198 30.22 7.95 -17.86
C PRO A 198 31.76 8.02 -17.78
N MET A 199 32.36 6.90 -17.35
CA MET A 199 33.81 6.77 -17.32
C MET A 199 34.39 6.99 -18.72
N GLY A 200 35.41 7.85 -18.81
CA GLY A 200 36.09 8.18 -20.10
C GLY A 200 36.65 6.94 -20.79
N LYS A 201 36.71 6.97 -22.13
CA LYS A 201 37.20 5.84 -22.96
C LYS A 201 38.62 5.40 -22.55
N PHE A 202 39.52 6.35 -22.31
CA PHE A 202 40.88 6.06 -21.84
C PHE A 202 40.89 5.26 -20.55
N MET A 203 40.10 5.69 -19.55
CA MET A 203 40.05 5.03 -18.25
C MET A 203 39.46 3.61 -18.36
N ARG A 204 38.44 3.40 -19.23
CA ARG A 204 37.88 2.05 -19.47
C ARG A 204 38.92 1.10 -20.02
N VAL A 205 39.75 1.55 -20.99
CA VAL A 205 40.84 0.75 -21.56
C VAL A 205 41.93 0.52 -20.52
N PHE A 206 42.32 1.55 -19.80
CA PHE A 206 43.32 1.48 -18.73
C PHE A 206 42.95 0.45 -17.65
N THR A 207 41.73 0.43 -17.19
CA THR A 207 41.26 -0.50 -16.13
C THR A 207 41.24 -1.97 -16.58
N VAL A 208 41.34 -2.25 -17.89
CA VAL A 208 41.48 -3.61 -18.43
C VAL A 208 42.98 -3.95 -18.65
N ILE A 209 43.74 -3.06 -19.27
CA ILE A 209 45.12 -3.35 -19.68
C ILE A 209 46.07 -3.33 -18.47
N SER A 210 45.98 -2.33 -17.60
CA SER A 210 46.91 -2.16 -16.48
C SER A 210 46.98 -3.36 -15.53
N PRO A 211 45.89 -3.98 -15.08
CA PRO A 211 45.96 -5.19 -14.26
C PRO A 211 46.56 -6.39 -14.95
N ILE A 212 46.37 -6.54 -16.26
CA ILE A 212 46.97 -7.63 -17.06
C ILE A 212 48.47 -7.46 -17.12
N VAL A 213 48.95 -6.25 -17.48
CA VAL A 213 50.38 -5.95 -17.53
C VAL A 213 51.02 -6.06 -16.17
N PHE A 214 50.35 -5.58 -15.09
CA PHE A 214 50.81 -5.74 -13.72
C PHE A 214 50.99 -7.22 -13.35
N THR A 215 49.99 -8.05 -13.62
CA THR A 215 50.02 -9.48 -13.24
C THR A 215 51.11 -10.22 -14.02
N LEU A 216 51.22 -9.98 -15.33
CA LEU A 216 52.23 -10.59 -16.15
C LEU A 216 53.65 -10.15 -15.74
N SER A 217 53.87 -8.86 -15.53
CA SER A 217 55.15 -8.32 -15.09
C SER A 217 55.55 -8.87 -13.71
N ALA A 218 54.57 -9.00 -12.78
CA ALA A 218 54.84 -9.58 -11.48
C ALA A 218 55.23 -11.07 -11.61
N ILE A 219 54.44 -11.88 -12.31
CA ILE A 219 54.70 -13.32 -12.46
C ILE A 219 56.05 -13.56 -13.13
N ILE A 220 56.31 -12.97 -14.30
CA ILE A 220 57.53 -13.16 -15.04
C ILE A 220 58.74 -12.59 -14.28
N GLY A 221 58.59 -11.38 -13.70
CA GLY A 221 59.66 -10.72 -12.96
C GLY A 221 60.12 -11.50 -11.72
N TYR A 222 59.18 -12.13 -10.98
CA TYR A 222 59.53 -12.91 -9.80
C TYR A 222 59.94 -14.36 -10.10
N ILE A 223 59.45 -15.00 -11.20
CA ILE A 223 59.84 -16.35 -11.59
C ILE A 223 61.27 -16.36 -12.20
N TYR A 224 61.57 -15.39 -13.07
CA TYR A 224 62.84 -15.32 -13.82
C TYR A 224 63.82 -14.31 -13.24
N ASP A 225 63.51 -13.72 -12.07
CA ASP A 225 64.35 -12.76 -11.35
C ASP A 225 64.71 -11.49 -12.14
N TYR A 226 63.80 -11.01 -13.03
CA TYR A 226 64.00 -9.81 -13.81
C TYR A 226 63.66 -8.52 -13.05
N GLU A 227 64.68 -7.77 -12.56
CA GLU A 227 64.53 -6.56 -11.76
C GLU A 227 63.71 -5.45 -12.46
N VAL A 228 63.84 -5.31 -13.77
CA VAL A 228 63.06 -4.34 -14.54
C VAL A 228 61.55 -4.67 -14.47
N LEU A 229 61.18 -5.93 -14.66
CA LEU A 229 59.78 -6.35 -14.59
C LEU A 229 59.21 -6.23 -13.18
N LYS A 230 59.99 -6.54 -12.14
CA LYS A 230 59.62 -6.31 -10.73
C LYS A 230 59.35 -4.80 -10.46
N SER A 231 60.18 -3.92 -11.02
CA SER A 231 60.00 -2.48 -10.89
C SER A 231 58.75 -1.96 -11.61
N ILE A 232 58.49 -2.46 -12.81
CA ILE A 232 57.26 -2.18 -13.55
C ILE A 232 56.02 -2.65 -12.75
N ALA A 233 56.06 -3.84 -12.17
CA ALA A 233 54.97 -4.37 -11.35
C ALA A 233 54.70 -3.50 -10.12
N LYS A 234 55.75 -3.07 -9.40
CA LYS A 234 55.61 -2.16 -8.25
C LYS A 234 55.02 -0.81 -8.67
N LEU A 235 55.46 -0.24 -9.80
CA LEU A 235 54.92 1.01 -10.31
C LEU A 235 53.44 0.89 -10.65
N LEU A 236 53.06 -0.17 -11.41
CA LEU A 236 51.68 -0.39 -11.82
C LEU A 236 50.76 -0.68 -10.60
N LEU A 237 51.24 -1.42 -9.60
CA LEU A 237 50.50 -1.61 -8.35
C LEU A 237 50.19 -0.26 -7.71
N THR A 238 51.17 0.63 -7.57
CA THR A 238 50.99 1.96 -6.98
C THR A 238 49.98 2.78 -7.78
N ILE A 239 50.10 2.78 -9.12
CA ILE A 239 49.15 3.48 -10.01
C ILE A 239 47.74 2.91 -9.89
N ASN A 240 47.57 1.58 -9.90
CA ASN A 240 46.27 0.92 -9.78
C ASN A 240 45.59 1.29 -8.47
N LEU A 241 46.31 1.24 -7.36
CA LEU A 241 45.77 1.62 -6.06
C LEU A 241 45.45 3.12 -5.98
N SER A 242 46.30 3.99 -6.54
CA SER A 242 46.04 5.43 -6.56
C SER A 242 44.78 5.76 -7.36
N VAL A 243 44.56 5.12 -8.49
CA VAL A 243 43.33 5.26 -9.29
C VAL A 243 42.13 4.75 -8.50
N PHE A 244 42.23 3.60 -7.86
CA PHE A 244 41.15 3.07 -7.02
C PHE A 244 40.77 4.04 -5.90
N PHE A 245 41.74 4.55 -5.14
CA PHE A 245 41.47 5.49 -4.04
C PHE A 245 40.87 6.82 -4.55
N PHE A 246 41.24 7.28 -5.74
CA PHE A 246 40.60 8.45 -6.35
C PHE A 246 39.13 8.22 -6.67
N TYR A 247 38.76 7.00 -7.10
CA TYR A 247 37.37 6.68 -7.42
C TYR A 247 36.52 6.27 -6.22
N ILE A 248 37.10 5.90 -5.07
CA ILE A 248 36.36 5.42 -3.89
C ILE A 248 35.33 6.44 -3.39
N SER A 249 35.67 7.73 -3.41
CA SER A 249 34.73 8.80 -3.03
C SER A 249 33.56 8.91 -4.00
N LYS A 250 33.79 8.71 -5.30
CA LYS A 250 32.73 8.72 -6.32
C LYS A 250 31.82 7.52 -6.18
N ILE A 251 32.37 6.33 -5.94
CA ILE A 251 31.62 5.10 -5.68
C ILE A 251 30.74 5.25 -4.44
N ASN A 252 31.29 5.79 -3.35
CA ASN A 252 30.54 5.98 -2.12
C ASN A 252 29.37 6.97 -2.27
N LYS A 253 29.45 7.96 -3.15
CA LYS A 253 28.36 8.88 -3.46
C LYS A 253 27.20 8.22 -4.21
N GLU A 254 27.45 7.16 -4.96
CA GLU A 254 26.40 6.42 -5.66
C GLU A 254 25.64 5.41 -4.78
N LYS A 255 26.12 5.17 -3.55
CA LYS A 255 25.40 4.32 -2.61
C LYS A 255 24.15 5.04 -2.13
N LEU A 256 23.02 4.37 -2.15
CA LEU A 256 21.74 4.91 -1.67
C LEU A 256 21.71 5.11 -0.14
N GLY A 257 22.73 4.66 0.58
CA GLY A 257 22.92 4.91 1.99
C GLY A 257 21.94 4.21 2.93
N PHE A 258 21.25 3.18 2.47
CA PHE A 258 20.40 2.33 3.31
C PHE A 258 21.04 0.97 3.54
N GLU A 259 20.98 0.52 4.78
CA GLU A 259 21.30 -0.86 5.09
C GLU A 259 20.35 -1.80 4.33
N ARG A 260 20.90 -2.87 3.73
CA ARG A 260 20.15 -3.91 3.02
C ARG A 260 19.44 -3.46 1.73
N THR A 261 19.88 -2.38 1.08
CA THR A 261 19.32 -1.95 -0.21
C THR A 261 19.24 -3.10 -1.22
N TYR A 262 20.24 -3.99 -1.25
CA TYR A 262 20.23 -5.20 -2.07
C TYR A 262 19.03 -6.10 -1.77
N ALA A 263 18.78 -6.42 -0.50
CA ALA A 263 17.70 -7.33 -0.11
C ALA A 263 16.32 -6.75 -0.46
N MET A 264 16.16 -5.45 -0.27
CA MET A 264 14.94 -4.72 -0.60
C MET A 264 14.69 -4.70 -2.12
N LEU A 265 15.68 -4.31 -2.93
CA LEU A 265 15.57 -4.32 -4.39
C LEU A 265 15.36 -5.74 -4.94
N TYR A 266 15.95 -6.76 -4.30
CA TYR A 266 15.70 -8.15 -4.64
C TYR A 266 14.26 -8.57 -4.34
N ALA A 267 13.66 -8.09 -3.26
CA ALA A 267 12.25 -8.32 -2.95
C ALA A 267 11.34 -7.62 -3.98
N PHE A 268 11.62 -6.37 -4.35
CA PHE A 268 10.95 -5.68 -5.45
C PHE A 268 11.05 -6.45 -6.78
N LYS A 269 12.26 -6.92 -7.15
CA LYS A 269 12.45 -7.78 -8.32
C LYS A 269 11.53 -9.01 -8.28
N SER A 270 11.38 -9.63 -7.11
CA SER A 270 10.55 -10.83 -6.98
C SER A 270 9.06 -10.51 -7.16
N CYS A 271 8.57 -9.39 -6.60
CA CYS A 271 7.23 -8.89 -6.83
C CYS A 271 6.99 -8.59 -8.33
N ILE A 272 7.91 -7.87 -8.96
CA ILE A 272 7.84 -7.52 -10.38
C ILE A 272 7.84 -8.77 -11.28
N SER A 273 8.67 -9.78 -10.96
CA SER A 273 8.66 -11.04 -11.71
C SER A 273 7.30 -11.74 -11.66
N LEU A 274 6.63 -11.73 -10.50
CA LEU A 274 5.28 -12.28 -10.34
C LEU A 274 4.24 -11.48 -11.14
N ILE A 275 4.40 -10.15 -11.23
CA ILE A 275 3.54 -9.28 -12.05
C ILE A 275 3.74 -9.58 -13.55
N GLU A 276 4.99 -9.66 -14.01
CA GLU A 276 5.34 -9.97 -15.40
C GLU A 276 4.79 -11.34 -15.84
N GLU A 277 4.90 -12.34 -14.96
CA GLU A 277 4.40 -13.69 -15.20
C GLU A 277 2.86 -13.73 -15.28
N ARG A 278 2.19 -12.95 -14.42
CA ARG A 278 0.72 -12.94 -14.32
C ARG A 278 0.06 -12.06 -15.35
N PHE A 279 0.69 -10.94 -15.71
CA PHE A 279 0.15 -9.90 -16.59
C PHE A 279 1.11 -9.63 -17.76
N PRO A 280 1.34 -10.61 -18.67
CA PRO A 280 2.31 -10.48 -19.76
C PRO A 280 1.96 -9.33 -20.73
N ASP A 281 0.69 -8.99 -20.85
CA ASP A 281 0.21 -7.90 -21.71
C ASP A 281 0.69 -6.51 -21.26
N LYS A 282 1.07 -6.35 -19.99
CA LYS A 282 1.64 -5.08 -19.47
C LYS A 282 3.04 -4.77 -20.01
N LYS A 283 3.74 -5.73 -20.64
CA LYS A 283 5.10 -5.58 -21.23
C LYS A 283 6.12 -4.93 -20.29
N LEU A 284 6.01 -5.19 -18.99
CA LEU A 284 6.77 -4.49 -17.93
C LEU A 284 8.24 -4.86 -17.92
N GLN A 285 8.89 -5.60 -18.54
CA GLN A 285 10.31 -5.99 -18.64
C GLN A 285 11.28 -5.36 -17.60
N ALA A 286 10.87 -5.22 -16.36
CA ALA A 286 11.57 -4.50 -15.28
C ALA A 286 12.35 -5.43 -14.33
N SER A 287 11.99 -6.71 -14.24
CA SER A 287 12.59 -7.65 -13.27
C SER A 287 14.08 -7.86 -13.50
N LYS A 288 14.53 -7.95 -14.76
CA LYS A 288 15.95 -8.11 -15.11
C LYS A 288 16.76 -6.85 -14.80
N PRO A 289 16.37 -5.64 -15.24
CA PRO A 289 17.05 -4.39 -14.86
C PRO A 289 17.14 -4.18 -13.35
N ILE A 290 16.07 -4.41 -12.59
CA ILE A 290 16.11 -4.26 -11.12
C ILE A 290 17.03 -5.32 -10.48
N ALA A 291 17.03 -6.55 -10.96
CA ALA A 291 17.98 -7.56 -10.49
C ALA A 291 19.43 -7.15 -10.77
N GLN A 292 19.69 -6.51 -11.91
CA GLN A 292 21.01 -5.99 -12.25
C GLN A 292 21.41 -4.84 -11.31
N LEU A 293 20.51 -3.88 -11.07
CA LEU A 293 20.74 -2.77 -10.14
C LEU A 293 21.06 -3.30 -8.73
N SER A 294 20.23 -4.23 -8.24
CA SER A 294 20.42 -4.86 -6.93
C SER A 294 21.81 -5.47 -6.78
N ARG A 295 22.30 -6.21 -7.79
CA ARG A 295 23.64 -6.81 -7.77
C ARG A 295 24.74 -5.76 -7.85
N LEU A 296 24.61 -4.75 -8.69
CA LEU A 296 25.60 -3.69 -8.83
C LEU A 296 25.79 -2.91 -7.53
N LEU A 297 24.70 -2.63 -6.82
CA LEU A 297 24.77 -1.96 -5.53
C LEU A 297 25.37 -2.86 -4.44
N ASP A 298 25.04 -4.17 -4.41
CA ASP A 298 25.63 -5.14 -3.49
C ASP A 298 27.15 -5.27 -3.71
N ASP A 299 27.59 -5.37 -4.98
CA ASP A 299 29.00 -5.41 -5.34
C ASP A 299 29.75 -4.15 -4.88
N LEU A 300 29.13 -2.98 -4.97
CA LEU A 300 29.72 -1.71 -4.56
C LEU A 300 29.69 -1.48 -3.05
N ASP A 301 28.77 -2.09 -2.30
CA ASP A 301 28.73 -1.97 -0.84
C ASP A 301 29.98 -2.56 -0.19
N ASN A 302 30.56 -3.59 -0.77
CA ASN A 302 31.77 -4.22 -0.27
C ASN A 302 33.05 -3.39 -0.46
N VAL A 303 32.99 -2.24 -1.17
CA VAL A 303 34.17 -1.36 -1.40
C VAL A 303 34.80 -0.84 -0.11
N SER A 304 33.99 -0.73 0.96
CA SER A 304 34.46 -0.25 2.28
C SER A 304 35.27 -1.30 3.05
N ASN A 305 35.24 -2.58 2.64
CA ASN A 305 36.06 -3.62 3.22
C ASN A 305 37.46 -3.60 2.58
N ILE A 306 38.39 -2.88 3.21
CA ILE A 306 39.75 -2.62 2.71
C ILE A 306 40.50 -3.93 2.42
N LEU A 307 40.35 -4.96 3.26
CA LEU A 307 41.06 -6.24 3.10
C LEU A 307 40.70 -6.96 1.81
N VAL A 308 39.44 -6.83 1.36
CA VAL A 308 38.96 -7.44 0.12
C VAL A 308 39.13 -6.47 -1.06
N SER A 309 38.92 -5.19 -0.86
CA SER A 309 38.88 -4.21 -1.93
C SER A 309 40.27 -3.90 -2.50
N ILE A 310 41.32 -3.86 -1.67
CA ILE A 310 42.68 -3.58 -2.17
C ILE A 310 43.13 -4.67 -3.15
N PRO A 311 43.14 -5.98 -2.81
CA PRO A 311 43.52 -7.02 -3.78
C PRO A 311 42.65 -7.02 -5.04
N LEU A 312 41.32 -6.97 -4.88
CA LEU A 312 40.41 -7.00 -6.03
C LEU A 312 40.66 -5.84 -7.01
N ASN A 313 40.97 -4.64 -6.51
CA ASN A 313 41.22 -3.50 -7.41
C ASN A 313 42.66 -3.44 -7.92
N ALA A 314 43.65 -3.91 -7.18
CA ALA A 314 45.02 -4.04 -7.65
C ALA A 314 45.11 -4.99 -8.85
N PHE A 315 44.43 -6.15 -8.80
CA PHE A 315 44.51 -7.20 -9.81
C PHE A 315 43.41 -7.13 -10.88
N SER A 316 42.29 -6.41 -10.68
CA SER A 316 41.19 -6.43 -11.64
C SER A 316 40.38 -5.16 -11.76
N PHE A 317 40.65 -4.11 -10.98
CA PHE A 317 39.80 -2.92 -10.90
C PHE A 317 38.31 -3.26 -10.73
N TYR A 318 37.99 -4.31 -9.95
CA TYR A 318 36.64 -4.88 -9.83
C TYR A 318 35.57 -3.81 -9.56
N HIS A 319 35.77 -2.98 -8.52
CA HIS A 319 34.77 -1.97 -8.16
C HIS A 319 34.64 -0.85 -9.19
N LEU A 320 35.72 -0.52 -9.95
CA LEU A 320 35.64 0.46 -11.01
C LEU A 320 34.82 -0.08 -12.21
N HIS A 321 34.94 -1.37 -12.52
CA HIS A 321 34.11 -1.99 -13.55
C HIS A 321 32.64 -2.04 -13.13
N ARG A 322 32.34 -2.36 -11.85
CA ARG A 322 30.99 -2.31 -11.31
C ARG A 322 30.41 -0.91 -11.31
N TYR A 323 31.21 0.09 -10.93
CA TYR A 323 30.82 1.49 -11.01
C TYR A 323 30.50 1.93 -12.44
N SER A 324 31.34 1.59 -13.41
CA SER A 324 31.09 1.87 -14.83
C SER A 324 29.82 1.19 -15.34
N ALA A 325 29.55 -0.04 -14.91
CA ALA A 325 28.31 -0.76 -15.23
C ALA A 325 27.09 -0.07 -14.61
N LEU A 326 27.19 0.43 -13.36
CA LEU A 326 26.12 1.20 -12.71
C LEU A 326 25.82 2.50 -13.44
N GLN A 327 26.86 3.22 -13.90
CA GLN A 327 26.68 4.44 -14.71
C GLN A 327 25.92 4.14 -16.03
N THR A 328 26.26 3.04 -16.71
CA THR A 328 25.57 2.61 -17.93
C THR A 328 24.12 2.24 -17.64
N TRP A 329 23.88 1.49 -16.57
CA TRP A 329 22.53 1.14 -16.10
C TRP A 329 21.71 2.39 -15.81
N LYS A 330 22.27 3.33 -15.06
CA LYS A 330 21.62 4.59 -14.66
C LYS A 330 21.24 5.43 -15.87
N ALA A 331 22.15 5.55 -16.84
CA ALA A 331 21.89 6.26 -18.10
C ALA A 331 20.70 5.67 -18.89
N THR A 332 20.47 4.36 -18.77
CA THR A 332 19.42 3.66 -19.51
C THR A 332 18.09 3.63 -18.77
N TYR A 333 18.10 3.38 -17.46
CA TYR A 333 16.90 2.97 -16.71
C TYR A 333 16.51 3.89 -15.56
N SER A 334 17.29 4.96 -15.25
CA SER A 334 17.02 5.75 -14.03
C SER A 334 15.61 6.37 -13.98
N LYS A 335 15.05 6.74 -15.14
CA LYS A 335 13.71 7.32 -15.24
C LYS A 335 12.59 6.29 -15.02
N GLU A 336 12.87 5.02 -15.25
CA GLU A 336 11.89 3.94 -15.20
C GLU A 336 11.81 3.29 -13.81
N VAL A 337 12.81 3.50 -12.94
CA VAL A 337 12.90 2.76 -11.69
C VAL A 337 11.73 3.07 -10.75
N LEU A 338 11.35 4.34 -10.59
CA LEU A 338 10.20 4.71 -9.75
C LEU A 338 8.87 4.18 -10.32
N PRO A 339 8.52 4.37 -11.60
CA PRO A 339 7.35 3.74 -12.22
C PRO A 339 7.26 2.22 -12.01
N TRP A 340 8.41 1.52 -12.03
CA TRP A 340 8.41 0.09 -11.74
C TRP A 340 8.04 -0.24 -10.29
N LEU A 341 8.53 0.56 -9.33
CA LEU A 341 8.17 0.38 -7.92
C LEU A 341 6.71 0.76 -7.66
N GLU A 342 6.19 1.79 -8.31
CA GLU A 342 4.79 2.18 -8.27
C GLU A 342 3.87 1.06 -8.79
N THR A 343 4.29 0.32 -9.83
CA THR A 343 3.54 -0.85 -10.31
C THR A 343 3.39 -1.95 -9.23
N VAL A 344 4.39 -2.09 -8.35
CA VAL A 344 4.29 -2.99 -7.19
C VAL A 344 3.24 -2.46 -6.22
N ALA A 345 3.25 -1.16 -5.92
CA ALA A 345 2.28 -0.50 -5.04
C ALA A 345 0.83 -0.65 -5.56
N ASP A 346 0.61 -0.39 -6.86
CA ASP A 346 -0.71 -0.59 -7.50
C ASP A 346 -1.19 -2.05 -7.37
N THR A 347 -0.26 -3.00 -7.50
CA THR A 347 -0.58 -4.43 -7.36
C THR A 347 -0.89 -4.81 -5.90
N GLU A 348 -0.24 -4.20 -4.91
CA GLU A 348 -0.56 -4.38 -3.49
C GLU A 348 -1.98 -3.88 -3.18
N VAL A 349 -2.35 -2.71 -3.71
CA VAL A 349 -3.72 -2.18 -3.56
C VAL A 349 -4.74 -3.11 -4.20
N LEU A 350 -4.46 -3.57 -5.42
CA LEU A 350 -5.33 -4.52 -6.12
C LEU A 350 -5.46 -5.85 -5.35
N CYS A 351 -4.38 -6.34 -4.72
CA CYS A 351 -4.43 -7.50 -3.83
C CYS A 351 -5.26 -7.25 -2.57
N SER A 352 -5.19 -6.07 -1.99
CA SER A 352 -6.00 -5.66 -0.83
C SER A 352 -7.48 -5.64 -1.18
N PHE A 353 -7.84 -5.08 -2.33
CA PHE A 353 -9.20 -5.04 -2.85
C PHE A 353 -9.74 -6.44 -3.18
N ALA A 354 -8.93 -7.27 -3.84
CA ALA A 354 -9.28 -8.66 -4.11
C ALA A 354 -9.42 -9.51 -2.83
N ASN A 355 -8.67 -9.17 -1.78
CA ASN A 355 -8.81 -9.80 -0.47
C ASN A 355 -10.12 -9.43 0.21
N PHE A 356 -10.53 -8.16 0.13
CA PHE A 356 -11.85 -7.72 0.59
C PHE A 356 -12.96 -8.46 -0.13
N ALA A 357 -12.96 -8.49 -1.47
CA ALA A 357 -13.95 -9.21 -2.25
C ALA A 357 -13.98 -10.72 -1.92
N TYR A 358 -12.84 -11.32 -1.64
CA TYR A 358 -12.73 -12.72 -1.25
C TYR A 358 -13.31 -13.02 0.14
N ASN A 359 -13.13 -12.10 1.10
CA ASN A 359 -13.61 -12.25 2.47
C ASN A 359 -15.13 -12.02 2.60
N TYR A 360 -15.73 -11.28 1.64
CA TYR A 360 -17.15 -10.93 1.64
C TYR A 360 -17.85 -11.35 0.33
N PRO A 361 -17.94 -12.66 0.05
CA PRO A 361 -18.53 -13.17 -1.19
C PRO A 361 -20.02 -12.86 -1.34
N GLN A 362 -20.70 -12.48 -0.25
CA GLN A 362 -22.11 -12.07 -0.25
C GLN A 362 -22.32 -10.61 -0.71
N PHE A 363 -21.26 -9.80 -0.83
CA PHE A 363 -21.34 -8.46 -1.37
C PHE A 363 -21.42 -8.48 -2.88
N VAL A 364 -22.13 -7.52 -3.47
CA VAL A 364 -22.40 -7.49 -4.91
C VAL A 364 -21.61 -6.39 -5.62
N TYR A 365 -21.15 -6.67 -6.82
CA TYR A 365 -20.59 -5.63 -7.67
C TYR A 365 -21.74 -4.76 -8.22
N PRO A 366 -21.70 -3.43 -8.04
CA PRO A 366 -22.74 -2.57 -8.56
C PRO A 366 -22.75 -2.55 -10.08
N THR A 367 -23.96 -2.53 -10.65
CA THR A 367 -24.17 -2.17 -12.05
C THR A 367 -24.06 -0.66 -12.16
N LEU A 368 -23.28 -0.17 -13.12
CA LEU A 368 -23.13 1.26 -13.36
C LEU A 368 -24.16 1.77 -14.37
N ASN A 369 -24.81 2.90 -14.07
CA ASN A 369 -25.76 3.55 -14.96
C ASN A 369 -25.34 4.97 -15.31
N ASN A 370 -25.97 5.54 -16.34
CA ASN A 370 -25.76 6.91 -16.80
C ASN A 370 -26.96 7.84 -16.48
N SER A 371 -27.91 7.37 -15.68
CA SER A 371 -29.16 8.06 -15.38
C SER A 371 -29.12 8.87 -14.09
N TYR A 372 -27.95 9.11 -13.51
CA TYR A 372 -27.77 9.78 -12.23
C TYR A 372 -28.57 9.16 -11.07
N ARG A 373 -28.87 7.86 -11.20
CA ARG A 373 -29.62 7.11 -10.20
C ARG A 373 -28.68 6.35 -9.28
N VAL A 374 -29.00 6.37 -7.99
CA VAL A 374 -28.35 5.56 -6.95
C VAL A 374 -29.41 4.70 -6.28
N SER A 375 -29.41 3.42 -6.55
CA SER A 375 -30.39 2.46 -6.04
C SER A 375 -29.69 1.31 -5.37
N PHE A 376 -30.04 1.07 -4.10
CA PHE A 376 -29.58 -0.07 -3.32
C PHE A 376 -30.77 -0.85 -2.75
N GLU A 377 -30.75 -2.18 -2.88
CA GLU A 377 -31.61 -3.10 -2.18
C GLU A 377 -30.82 -3.71 -1.02
N ALA A 378 -31.37 -3.63 0.18
CA ALA A 378 -30.78 -4.15 1.42
C ALA A 378 -29.33 -3.63 1.66
N VAL A 379 -29.08 -2.32 1.52
CA VAL A 379 -27.77 -1.73 1.77
C VAL A 379 -27.47 -1.73 3.27
N GLY A 380 -26.25 -2.16 3.63
CA GLY A 380 -25.74 -2.18 4.99
C GLY A 380 -24.35 -1.53 5.10
N HIS A 381 -23.95 -1.21 6.33
CA HIS A 381 -22.63 -0.68 6.59
C HIS A 381 -21.57 -1.80 6.55
N PRO A 382 -20.58 -1.77 5.65
CA PRO A 382 -19.63 -2.87 5.50
C PRO A 382 -18.79 -3.13 6.76
N LEU A 383 -18.50 -2.09 7.56
CA LEU A 383 -17.69 -2.19 8.78
C LEU A 383 -18.48 -2.65 10.02
N ILE A 384 -19.80 -2.74 9.95
CA ILE A 384 -20.62 -3.31 11.01
C ILE A 384 -20.69 -4.83 10.83
N ALA A 385 -20.48 -5.57 11.90
CA ALA A 385 -20.54 -7.04 11.89
C ALA A 385 -21.89 -7.54 11.34
N GLU A 386 -21.89 -8.60 10.56
CA GLU A 386 -23.07 -9.11 9.86
C GLU A 386 -24.27 -9.37 10.80
N LYS A 387 -23.99 -9.86 12.01
CA LYS A 387 -25.02 -10.15 13.03
C LYS A 387 -25.72 -8.90 13.58
N GLU A 388 -25.05 -7.75 13.54
CA GLU A 388 -25.54 -6.47 14.08
C GLU A 388 -26.01 -5.52 12.97
N ARG A 389 -25.70 -5.87 11.71
CA ARG A 389 -25.93 -5.03 10.54
C ARG A 389 -27.40 -5.03 10.16
N ILE A 390 -28.03 -3.88 10.25
CA ILE A 390 -29.38 -3.67 9.72
C ILE A 390 -29.28 -3.09 8.31
N THR A 391 -30.05 -3.65 7.39
CA THR A 391 -30.06 -3.24 5.98
C THR A 391 -31.33 -2.50 5.61
N ASN A 392 -31.23 -1.56 4.66
CA ASN A 392 -32.34 -0.75 4.19
C ASN A 392 -32.34 -0.62 2.66
N ASP A 393 -33.50 -0.34 2.10
CA ASP A 393 -33.66 -0.04 0.68
C ASP A 393 -33.65 1.47 0.47
N ILE A 394 -33.01 1.94 -0.60
CA ILE A 394 -32.98 3.35 -0.96
C ILE A 394 -32.86 3.54 -2.46
N VAL A 395 -33.61 4.52 -2.97
CA VAL A 395 -33.46 5.05 -4.32
C VAL A 395 -33.29 6.56 -4.20
N LEU A 396 -32.22 7.07 -4.82
CA LEU A 396 -31.94 8.49 -4.99
C LEU A 396 -31.79 8.75 -6.49
N ASP A 397 -32.49 9.75 -7.00
CA ASP A 397 -32.46 10.14 -8.41
C ASP A 397 -32.67 11.66 -8.55
N GLU A 398 -32.79 12.14 -9.77
CA GLU A 398 -33.00 13.57 -10.05
C GLU A 398 -34.34 14.10 -9.51
N ALA A 399 -35.32 13.22 -9.35
CA ALA A 399 -36.66 13.59 -8.88
C ALA A 399 -36.77 13.56 -7.35
N HIS A 400 -35.89 12.84 -6.65
CA HIS A 400 -36.09 12.52 -5.23
C HIS A 400 -34.87 12.85 -4.37
N PHE A 401 -34.80 14.09 -3.89
CA PHE A 401 -33.91 14.46 -2.78
C PHE A 401 -34.58 14.10 -1.44
N VAL A 402 -33.88 13.45 -0.54
CA VAL A 402 -34.46 12.91 0.69
C VAL A 402 -34.26 13.84 1.88
N LEU A 403 -35.34 14.14 2.60
CA LEU A 403 -35.30 14.69 3.95
C LEU A 403 -35.48 13.56 4.96
N LEU A 404 -34.42 13.28 5.73
CA LEU A 404 -34.37 12.17 6.67
C LEU A 404 -34.61 12.64 8.09
N THR A 405 -35.71 12.17 8.73
CA THR A 405 -36.02 12.48 10.12
C THR A 405 -35.83 11.31 11.06
N GLY A 406 -35.73 11.60 12.32
CA GLY A 406 -35.61 10.61 13.38
C GLY A 406 -35.05 11.22 14.66
N SER A 407 -35.29 10.59 15.79
CA SER A 407 -34.71 11.01 17.06
C SER A 407 -33.19 10.81 17.10
N ASN A 408 -32.53 11.40 18.07
CA ASN A 408 -31.13 11.09 18.33
C ASN A 408 -30.99 9.58 18.62
N MET A 409 -29.88 8.98 18.17
CA MET A 409 -29.59 7.53 18.26
C MET A 409 -30.44 6.62 17.32
N SER A 410 -31.36 7.17 16.52
CA SER A 410 -32.19 6.37 15.61
C SER A 410 -31.45 5.77 14.41
N GLY A 411 -30.18 6.13 14.19
CA GLY A 411 -29.36 5.60 13.10
C GLY A 411 -29.19 6.49 11.88
N LYS A 412 -29.68 7.77 11.88
CA LYS A 412 -29.55 8.71 10.75
C LYS A 412 -28.12 8.84 10.25
N SER A 413 -27.20 9.23 11.11
CA SER A 413 -25.78 9.45 10.76
C SER A 413 -25.09 8.14 10.29
N THR A 414 -25.45 7.00 10.90
CA THR A 414 -24.94 5.68 10.49
C THR A 414 -25.44 5.32 9.08
N PHE A 415 -26.70 5.64 8.77
CA PHE A 415 -27.25 5.41 7.44
C PHE A 415 -26.60 6.27 6.36
N LEU A 416 -26.38 7.57 6.64
CA LEU A 416 -25.64 8.45 5.73
C LEU A 416 -24.22 7.91 5.47
N ARG A 417 -23.51 7.48 6.50
CA ARG A 417 -22.20 6.84 6.35
C ARG A 417 -22.28 5.54 5.57
N THR A 418 -23.32 4.74 5.78
CA THR A 418 -23.56 3.51 5.00
C THR A 418 -23.61 3.83 3.51
N LEU A 419 -24.37 4.84 3.12
CA LEU A 419 -24.47 5.25 1.73
C LEU A 419 -23.14 5.79 1.20
N GLY A 420 -22.51 6.71 1.94
CA GLY A 420 -21.24 7.31 1.54
C GLY A 420 -20.13 6.28 1.32
N ILE A 421 -19.99 5.31 2.23
CA ILE A 421 -18.99 4.24 2.09
C ILE A 421 -19.31 3.30 0.91
N ASN A 422 -20.57 2.91 0.70
CA ASN A 422 -20.92 2.05 -0.44
C ASN A 422 -20.76 2.80 -1.78
N MET A 423 -20.99 4.10 -1.82
CA MET A 423 -20.66 4.93 -2.98
C MET A 423 -19.14 4.98 -3.23
N LEU A 424 -18.35 5.13 -2.19
CA LEU A 424 -16.89 5.12 -2.30
C LEU A 424 -16.38 3.75 -2.78
N LEU A 425 -16.92 2.65 -2.24
CA LEU A 425 -16.61 1.30 -2.73
C LEU A 425 -16.99 1.14 -4.22
N THR A 426 -18.12 1.71 -4.64
CA THR A 426 -18.51 1.73 -6.06
C THR A 426 -17.47 2.45 -6.94
N GLN A 427 -17.03 3.64 -6.52
CA GLN A 427 -16.03 4.44 -7.25
C GLN A 427 -14.67 3.72 -7.36
N LEU A 428 -14.33 2.89 -6.39
CA LEU A 428 -13.13 2.06 -6.38
C LEU A 428 -13.26 0.76 -7.19
N GLY A 429 -14.45 0.45 -7.70
CA GLY A 429 -14.72 -0.81 -8.40
C GLY A 429 -14.84 -2.02 -7.46
N LEU A 430 -15.09 -1.80 -6.18
CA LEU A 430 -15.25 -2.85 -5.17
C LEU A 430 -16.70 -3.36 -5.08
N PRO A 431 -16.92 -4.59 -4.58
CA PRO A 431 -18.26 -5.02 -4.22
C PRO A 431 -18.79 -4.20 -3.04
N VAL A 432 -20.09 -3.90 -3.07
CA VAL A 432 -20.81 -3.13 -2.05
C VAL A 432 -21.62 -4.03 -1.14
N CYS A 433 -21.81 -3.57 0.08
CA CYS A 433 -22.61 -4.29 1.09
C CYS A 433 -24.11 -4.10 0.83
N ALA A 434 -24.63 -4.76 -0.20
CA ALA A 434 -26.04 -4.73 -0.58
C ALA A 434 -26.43 -6.06 -1.24
N LYS A 435 -27.75 -6.31 -1.37
CA LYS A 435 -28.28 -7.43 -2.14
C LYS A 435 -28.30 -7.13 -3.65
N LYS A 436 -28.53 -5.85 -4.01
CA LYS A 436 -28.53 -5.35 -5.37
C LYS A 436 -28.12 -3.88 -5.38
N ALA A 437 -27.36 -3.47 -6.39
CA ALA A 437 -26.91 -2.11 -6.54
C ALA A 437 -26.91 -1.70 -8.01
N ASP A 438 -27.59 -0.59 -8.33
CA ASP A 438 -27.59 0.08 -9.63
C ASP A 438 -27.25 1.56 -9.39
N VAL A 439 -26.03 1.96 -9.74
CA VAL A 439 -25.43 3.18 -9.19
C VAL A 439 -24.76 4.00 -10.29
N HIS A 440 -25.08 5.32 -10.32
CA HIS A 440 -24.24 6.28 -11.00
C HIS A 440 -23.10 6.72 -10.06
N PRO A 441 -21.83 6.66 -10.46
CA PRO A 441 -20.69 6.96 -9.57
C PRO A 441 -20.48 8.46 -9.36
N LEU A 442 -21.40 9.11 -8.65
CA LEU A 442 -21.37 10.54 -8.35
C LEU A 442 -20.23 10.89 -7.38
N PRO A 443 -19.54 12.04 -7.57
CA PRO A 443 -18.66 12.60 -6.56
C PRO A 443 -19.39 12.81 -5.22
N LEU A 444 -18.68 12.53 -4.10
CA LEU A 444 -19.25 12.60 -2.76
C LEU A 444 -18.91 13.93 -2.08
N LEU A 445 -19.94 14.58 -1.52
CA LEU A 445 -19.84 15.76 -0.69
C LEU A 445 -20.57 15.49 0.62
N VAL A 446 -19.84 15.51 1.74
CA VAL A 446 -20.36 15.06 3.02
C VAL A 446 -20.11 16.13 4.08
N SER A 447 -21.10 16.41 4.92
CA SER A 447 -20.98 17.25 6.12
C SER A 447 -21.82 16.66 7.24
N MET A 448 -21.18 15.94 8.16
CA MET A 448 -21.84 15.25 9.28
C MET A 448 -21.20 15.56 10.62
N ARG A 449 -19.89 15.76 10.63
CA ARG A 449 -19.12 16.07 11.83
C ARG A 449 -18.56 17.48 11.76
N LEU A 450 -18.51 18.15 12.90
CA LEU A 450 -17.80 19.40 13.05
C LEU A 450 -16.35 19.05 13.46
N SER A 451 -15.37 19.48 12.68
CA SER A 451 -13.97 19.37 13.09
C SER A 451 -13.62 20.53 14.01
N ASP A 452 -13.19 20.22 15.22
CA ASP A 452 -12.61 21.18 16.15
C ASP A 452 -11.21 21.55 15.70
N SER A 453 -11.02 22.72 15.11
CA SER A 453 -9.68 23.32 15.03
C SER A 453 -9.64 24.53 15.97
N LEU A 454 -9.39 24.25 17.25
CA LEU A 454 -9.11 25.29 18.26
C LEU A 454 -7.90 26.16 17.87
N SER A 455 -7.07 25.70 16.94
CA SER A 455 -5.87 26.39 16.44
C SER A 455 -6.16 27.61 15.57
N ASP A 456 -7.31 27.67 14.89
CA ASP A 456 -7.58 28.74 13.90
C ASP A 456 -8.49 29.86 14.41
N GLY A 457 -8.96 29.81 15.67
CA GLY A 457 -9.80 30.85 16.28
C GLY A 457 -11.14 31.10 15.58
N LYS A 458 -11.54 30.22 14.63
CA LYS A 458 -12.80 30.34 13.89
C LYS A 458 -13.90 29.59 14.63
N SER A 459 -15.08 30.24 14.76
CA SER A 459 -16.25 29.60 15.37
C SER A 459 -16.69 28.40 14.53
N TYR A 460 -17.19 27.35 15.17
CA TYR A 460 -17.83 26.17 14.56
C TYR A 460 -18.78 26.53 13.41
N PHE A 461 -19.58 27.54 13.62
CA PHE A 461 -20.53 28.03 12.64
C PHE A 461 -19.85 28.50 11.34
N PHE A 462 -18.72 29.20 11.45
CA PHE A 462 -17.98 29.65 10.29
C PHE A 462 -17.36 28.50 9.48
N ALA A 463 -16.85 27.49 10.17
CA ALA A 463 -16.32 26.28 9.50
C ALA A 463 -17.42 25.54 8.74
N GLU A 464 -18.62 25.45 9.31
CA GLU A 464 -19.79 24.84 8.67
C GLU A 464 -20.26 25.62 7.45
N ILE A 465 -20.32 26.97 7.52
CA ILE A 465 -20.65 27.83 6.38
C ILE A 465 -19.64 27.63 5.24
N ASN A 466 -18.34 27.61 5.53
CA ASN A 466 -17.30 27.38 4.52
C ASN A 466 -17.48 26.00 3.86
N ARG A 467 -17.88 24.99 4.63
CA ARG A 467 -18.15 23.66 4.10
C ARG A 467 -19.33 23.66 3.14
N ILE A 468 -20.42 24.31 3.51
CA ILE A 468 -21.61 24.47 2.66
C ILE A 468 -21.25 25.25 1.39
N GLU A 469 -20.44 26.30 1.51
CA GLU A 469 -19.94 27.07 0.34
C GLU A 469 -19.16 26.17 -0.63
N GLN A 470 -18.25 25.33 -0.13
CA GLN A 470 -17.50 24.36 -0.94
C GLN A 470 -18.44 23.39 -1.66
N ILE A 471 -19.47 22.88 -0.96
CA ILE A 471 -20.49 21.99 -1.54
C ILE A 471 -21.23 22.71 -2.68
N MET A 472 -21.68 23.96 -2.45
CA MET A 472 -22.37 24.74 -3.49
C MET A 472 -21.48 25.08 -4.68
N ALA A 473 -20.19 25.31 -4.45
CA ALA A 473 -19.21 25.54 -5.51
C ALA A 473 -18.96 24.28 -6.36
N ALA A 474 -18.87 23.11 -5.75
CA ALA A 474 -18.72 21.84 -6.45
C ALA A 474 -19.97 21.52 -7.30
N LEU A 475 -21.16 21.67 -6.76
CA LEU A 475 -22.43 21.43 -7.47
C LEU A 475 -22.66 22.35 -8.68
N LYS A 476 -22.01 23.50 -8.74
CA LYS A 476 -22.02 24.36 -9.93
C LYS A 476 -21.19 23.82 -11.09
N ARG A 477 -20.25 22.92 -10.82
CA ARG A 477 -19.33 22.34 -11.80
C ARG A 477 -19.85 21.00 -12.33
N GLU A 478 -20.36 20.16 -11.43
CA GLU A 478 -20.84 18.82 -11.76
C GLU A 478 -21.89 18.36 -10.76
N ARG A 479 -22.68 17.35 -11.16
CA ARG A 479 -23.64 16.72 -10.25
C ARG A 479 -22.89 15.88 -9.22
N CYS A 480 -23.25 16.05 -7.95
CA CYS A 480 -22.65 15.34 -6.83
C CYS A 480 -23.72 14.68 -5.95
N MET A 481 -23.30 13.66 -5.23
CA MET A 481 -24.09 13.11 -4.13
C MET A 481 -23.77 13.89 -2.85
N VAL A 482 -24.81 14.48 -2.25
CA VAL A 482 -24.70 15.32 -1.06
C VAL A 482 -25.31 14.62 0.15
N LEU A 483 -24.52 14.46 1.22
CA LEU A 483 -24.95 13.85 2.48
C LEU A 483 -24.71 14.83 3.63
N LEU A 484 -25.79 15.37 4.19
CA LEU A 484 -25.72 16.37 5.24
C LEU A 484 -26.43 15.86 6.51
N ASP A 485 -25.83 16.10 7.68
CA ASP A 485 -26.41 15.72 8.97
C ASP A 485 -26.50 16.94 9.89
N GLU A 486 -27.72 17.41 10.13
CA GLU A 486 -28.04 18.52 11.04
C GLU A 486 -27.22 19.79 10.79
N ILE A 487 -27.40 20.41 9.64
CA ILE A 487 -26.68 21.63 9.27
C ILE A 487 -27.06 22.85 10.12
N LEU A 488 -26.14 23.82 10.23
CA LEU A 488 -26.29 25.09 10.95
C LEU A 488 -26.52 24.90 12.46
N ARG A 489 -25.73 24.02 13.10
CA ARG A 489 -25.86 23.73 14.55
C ARG A 489 -25.42 24.91 15.44
N GLY A 490 -24.60 25.81 14.93
CA GLY A 490 -23.96 26.89 15.71
C GLY A 490 -24.74 28.22 15.78
N THR A 491 -26.03 28.26 15.38
CA THR A 491 -26.84 29.48 15.40
C THR A 491 -28.16 29.32 16.15
N ASN A 492 -28.94 30.38 16.30
CA ASN A 492 -30.25 30.32 16.93
C ASN A 492 -31.27 29.52 16.10
N SER A 493 -32.37 29.10 16.71
CA SER A 493 -33.31 28.16 16.10
C SER A 493 -34.01 28.74 14.85
N GLU A 494 -34.32 30.02 14.83
CA GLU A 494 -34.99 30.66 13.69
C GLU A 494 -34.08 30.79 12.49
N ASP A 495 -32.82 31.26 12.70
CA ASP A 495 -31.81 31.37 11.63
C ASP A 495 -31.42 29.99 11.10
N LYS A 496 -31.33 28.99 12.00
CA LYS A 496 -31.07 27.59 11.62
C LYS A 496 -32.15 27.04 10.69
N GLN A 497 -33.42 27.20 11.06
CA GLN A 497 -34.57 26.76 10.28
C GLN A 497 -34.61 27.44 8.92
N TYR A 498 -34.60 28.79 8.91
CA TYR A 498 -34.61 29.58 7.68
C TYR A 498 -33.44 29.26 6.77
N GLY A 499 -32.22 29.23 7.31
CA GLY A 499 -31.00 28.90 6.56
C GLY A 499 -31.04 27.48 5.98
N THR A 500 -31.51 26.50 6.76
CA THR A 500 -31.64 25.10 6.30
C THR A 500 -32.60 24.99 5.11
N ILE A 501 -33.77 25.67 5.20
CA ILE A 501 -34.74 25.72 4.09
C ILE A 501 -34.09 26.32 2.84
N LYS A 502 -33.40 27.46 2.97
CA LYS A 502 -32.76 28.12 1.83
C LYS A 502 -31.62 27.31 1.21
N ILE A 503 -30.86 26.57 2.04
CA ILE A 503 -29.82 25.64 1.56
C ILE A 503 -30.47 24.51 0.76
N ILE A 504 -31.54 23.91 1.25
CA ILE A 504 -32.26 22.83 0.56
C ILE A 504 -32.82 23.34 -0.78
N GLU A 505 -33.50 24.51 -0.80
CA GLU A 505 -33.98 25.10 -2.03
C GLU A 505 -32.83 25.31 -3.05
N ARG A 506 -31.66 25.73 -2.55
CA ARG A 506 -30.48 25.91 -3.40
C ARG A 506 -29.93 24.58 -3.92
N LEU A 507 -29.86 23.55 -3.09
CA LEU A 507 -29.46 22.20 -3.51
C LEU A 507 -30.39 21.68 -4.61
N LEU A 508 -31.71 21.83 -4.44
CA LEU A 508 -32.70 21.47 -5.48
C LEU A 508 -32.50 22.26 -6.79
N SER A 509 -32.21 23.57 -6.70
CA SER A 509 -31.95 24.37 -7.89
C SER A 509 -30.68 23.97 -8.63
N LEU A 510 -29.71 23.42 -7.95
CA LEU A 510 -28.45 22.88 -8.49
C LEU A 510 -28.54 21.38 -8.85
N GLN A 511 -29.74 20.80 -8.82
CA GLN A 511 -30.00 19.41 -9.16
C GLN A 511 -29.13 18.43 -8.34
N ALA A 512 -28.88 18.75 -7.07
CA ALA A 512 -28.18 17.86 -6.16
C ALA A 512 -28.98 16.57 -5.94
N ILE A 513 -28.27 15.45 -5.80
CA ILE A 513 -28.84 14.14 -5.45
C ILE A 513 -28.33 13.82 -4.06
N GLY A 514 -29.19 13.40 -3.13
CA GLY A 514 -28.70 13.05 -1.80
C GLY A 514 -29.71 13.16 -0.69
N ILE A 515 -29.19 13.34 0.53
CA ILE A 515 -29.97 13.30 1.77
C ILE A 515 -29.54 14.42 2.70
N VAL A 516 -30.52 15.12 3.27
CA VAL A 516 -30.35 15.98 4.46
C VAL A 516 -31.05 15.32 5.64
N ALA A 517 -30.29 14.94 6.67
CA ALA A 517 -30.87 14.52 7.93
C ALA A 517 -31.15 15.74 8.82
N THR A 518 -32.33 15.79 9.39
CA THR A 518 -32.77 16.86 10.31
C THR A 518 -33.72 16.31 11.36
N HIS A 519 -33.78 16.99 12.50
CA HIS A 519 -34.82 16.76 13.53
C HIS A 519 -35.91 17.86 13.50
N ASP A 520 -35.79 18.85 12.58
CA ASP A 520 -36.75 19.93 12.44
C ASP A 520 -37.91 19.53 11.51
N ILE A 521 -39.10 19.39 12.10
CA ILE A 521 -40.33 19.00 11.40
C ILE A 521 -40.79 20.10 10.42
N GLU A 522 -40.53 21.38 10.72
CA GLU A 522 -40.92 22.47 9.86
C GLU A 522 -40.14 22.43 8.53
N VAL A 523 -38.84 22.07 8.58
CA VAL A 523 -38.04 21.86 7.37
C VAL A 523 -38.65 20.76 6.50
N CYS A 524 -39.21 19.70 7.12
CA CYS A 524 -39.83 18.60 6.39
C CYS A 524 -41.12 18.98 5.65
N ARG A 525 -41.79 20.06 6.07
CA ARG A 525 -42.97 20.59 5.37
C ARG A 525 -42.64 21.15 3.99
N LEU A 526 -41.35 21.40 3.72
CA LEU A 526 -40.89 21.85 2.40
C LEU A 526 -41.25 20.81 1.31
N SER A 527 -41.36 19.52 1.63
CA SER A 527 -41.81 18.50 0.69
C SER A 527 -43.19 18.74 0.11
N LYS A 528 -44.08 19.47 0.82
CA LYS A 528 -45.41 19.88 0.31
C LYS A 528 -45.30 20.95 -0.79
N GLN A 529 -44.22 21.74 -0.76
CA GLN A 529 -43.99 22.79 -1.78
C GLN A 529 -43.27 22.22 -3.02
N TYR A 530 -42.52 21.11 -2.84
CA TYR A 530 -41.77 20.43 -3.89
C TYR A 530 -42.07 18.91 -3.93
N PRO A 531 -43.36 18.51 -4.15
CA PRO A 531 -43.79 17.13 -4.01
C PRO A 531 -43.11 16.15 -4.99
N ASP A 532 -42.73 16.66 -6.18
CA ASP A 532 -42.07 15.87 -7.21
C ASP A 532 -40.52 15.78 -7.03
N ARG A 533 -39.97 16.44 -6.01
CA ARG A 533 -38.53 16.59 -5.83
C ARG A 533 -38.03 16.28 -4.42
N LEU A 534 -38.89 16.39 -3.41
CA LEU A 534 -38.54 16.14 -2.02
C LEU A 534 -39.39 15.00 -1.45
N VAL A 535 -38.71 13.98 -0.93
CA VAL A 535 -39.33 12.84 -0.26
C VAL A 535 -38.91 12.85 1.21
N ASN A 536 -39.89 12.73 2.11
CA ASN A 536 -39.62 12.54 3.54
C ASN A 536 -39.45 11.05 3.85
N LYS A 537 -38.35 10.70 4.52
CA LYS A 537 -38.13 9.39 5.10
C LYS A 537 -37.78 9.53 6.58
N CYS A 538 -38.02 8.48 7.34
CA CYS A 538 -37.76 8.53 8.78
C CYS A 538 -37.24 7.21 9.35
N PHE A 539 -36.53 7.34 10.45
CA PHE A 539 -36.28 6.25 11.41
C PHE A 539 -37.17 6.47 12.64
N GLU A 540 -37.94 5.49 12.93
CA GLU A 540 -38.80 5.50 14.11
C GLU A 540 -38.19 4.71 15.27
N SER A 541 -38.67 4.97 16.45
CA SER A 541 -38.38 4.21 17.65
C SER A 541 -39.68 3.75 18.27
N ASP A 542 -39.68 2.60 18.87
CA ASP A 542 -40.80 2.06 19.59
C ASP A 542 -40.50 2.02 21.10
N ILE A 543 -41.52 2.28 21.91
CA ILE A 543 -41.44 2.15 23.36
C ILE A 543 -42.27 0.95 23.75
N SER A 544 -41.62 -0.18 23.96
CA SER A 544 -42.26 -1.40 24.43
C SER A 544 -41.78 -1.76 25.83
N GLN A 545 -42.73 -2.06 26.71
CA GLN A 545 -42.46 -2.42 28.12
C GLN A 545 -41.60 -1.39 28.89
N GLY A 546 -41.73 -0.11 28.58
CA GLY A 546 -40.94 0.95 29.23
C GLY A 546 -39.49 1.04 28.78
N VAL A 547 -39.08 0.35 27.69
CA VAL A 547 -37.77 0.40 27.12
C VAL A 547 -37.84 0.97 25.69
N LEU A 548 -36.93 1.89 25.37
CA LEU A 548 -36.82 2.47 24.03
C LEU A 548 -36.07 1.53 23.09
N HIS A 549 -36.73 1.10 22.05
CA HIS A 549 -36.17 0.21 21.03
C HIS A 549 -36.01 0.94 19.71
N PHE A 550 -34.87 0.71 19.04
CA PHE A 550 -34.57 1.18 17.69
C PHE A 550 -34.40 -0.03 16.77
N ASP A 551 -35.22 -0.11 15.73
CA ASP A 551 -35.12 -1.18 14.73
C ASP A 551 -34.21 -0.77 13.54
N TYR A 552 -33.82 0.51 13.47
CA TYR A 552 -32.97 1.08 12.42
C TYR A 552 -33.50 0.85 11.00
N LYS A 553 -34.83 0.74 10.83
CA LYS A 553 -35.49 0.55 9.55
C LYS A 553 -35.99 1.88 8.99
N LEU A 554 -35.60 2.15 7.73
CA LEU A 554 -36.01 3.32 6.98
C LEU A 554 -37.47 3.18 6.55
N ARG A 555 -38.28 4.22 6.84
CA ARG A 555 -39.71 4.29 6.50
C ARG A 555 -40.03 5.55 5.72
N GLU A 556 -41.15 5.54 5.04
CA GLU A 556 -41.71 6.75 4.44
C GLU A 556 -42.33 7.66 5.49
N GLY A 557 -42.21 8.96 5.30
CA GLY A 557 -42.85 9.98 6.13
C GLY A 557 -41.91 10.70 7.09
N ILE A 558 -42.51 11.31 8.12
CA ILE A 558 -41.81 12.18 9.09
C ILE A 558 -41.92 11.53 10.47
N CYS A 559 -40.81 11.39 11.16
CA CYS A 559 -40.80 10.87 12.53
C CYS A 559 -41.54 11.80 13.49
N GLN A 560 -42.50 11.24 14.23
CA GLN A 560 -43.31 11.98 15.21
C GLN A 560 -42.89 11.73 16.67
N ASN A 561 -41.99 10.77 16.91
CA ASN A 561 -41.65 10.32 18.27
C ASN A 561 -40.72 11.32 19.00
N ARG A 562 -41.09 11.68 20.25
CA ARG A 562 -40.31 12.55 21.13
C ARG A 562 -39.61 11.75 22.22
N ASN A 563 -38.48 11.12 21.90
CA ASN A 563 -37.79 10.19 22.80
C ASN A 563 -37.00 10.87 23.92
N ALA A 564 -36.56 12.13 23.74
CA ALA A 564 -35.76 12.83 24.74
C ALA A 564 -36.51 13.00 26.08
N THR A 565 -37.77 13.39 26.01
CA THR A 565 -38.63 13.53 27.21
C THR A 565 -38.83 12.19 27.93
N PHE A 566 -39.01 11.10 27.18
CA PHE A 566 -39.11 9.77 27.74
C PHE A 566 -37.83 9.36 28.46
N LEU A 567 -36.66 9.51 27.84
CA LEU A 567 -35.38 9.17 28.46
C LEU A 567 -35.06 10.00 29.71
N MET A 568 -35.43 11.31 29.69
CA MET A 568 -35.28 12.16 30.89
C MET A 568 -36.16 11.70 32.05
N ARG A 569 -37.39 11.23 31.77
CA ARG A 569 -38.27 10.65 32.78
C ARG A 569 -37.72 9.32 33.31
N GLU A 570 -37.32 8.42 32.44
CA GLU A 570 -36.74 7.13 32.81
C GLU A 570 -35.50 7.30 33.71
N ARG A 571 -34.68 8.32 33.46
CA ARG A 571 -33.52 8.66 34.27
C ARG A 571 -33.81 9.51 35.49
N GLY A 572 -35.09 9.82 35.77
CA GLY A 572 -35.48 10.64 36.89
C GLY A 572 -35.01 12.11 36.86
N ILE A 573 -34.64 12.61 35.65
CA ILE A 573 -34.20 14.00 35.45
C ILE A 573 -35.40 14.96 35.48
N ILE A 574 -36.55 14.52 34.97
CA ILE A 574 -37.82 15.26 34.99
C ILE A 574 -38.93 14.34 35.50
N ALA A 575 -40.00 14.95 36.06
CA ALA A 575 -41.15 14.23 36.57
C ALA A 575 -42.05 13.64 35.45
#